data_7fe8e824fb7dd8e340085e50106338b0
#
_entry.id   7fe8e824fb7dd8e340085e50106338b0
#
_cell.length_a   1.000
_cell.length_b   1.000
_cell.length_c   1.000
_cell.angle_alpha   90.00
_cell.angle_beta   90.00
_cell.angle_gamma   90.00
#
_symmetry.space_group_name_H-M   'P 1'
#
loop_
_entity.id
_entity.type
_entity.pdbx_description
1 polymer ?
#
loop_
_entity_poly.entity_id
_entity_poly.type
_entity_poly.pdbx_seq_one_letter_code
_entity_poly.pdbx_strand_id
1 'polypeptide(L)'
;AYRNDEFRKITGTKTYIIPPTNKHTEDTPLYNHHAMLHPFKSYSQFVNQDCTGGKTGYTSVANSTLVTYAEKDGLTLCTVIMNAQSPDQYADTNTLLNYYFSNFKALSIAENENSAATDNTPDLGVMNEHGMYAKVSENYVVLPNNADFSSVKREAADMKSDNKDALATVRYKYGDHVVGCVDLLKSGAKVDLSYFDENSRQNVESDIIRIKPVYFLWVLILISAILLSIFMLRRISDNIYVLKHKWSIKKEQRERFREHKLERKQRRRRDN
;
A
#
# COMPACT_ATOMS: atom_id res chain seq x y z
N ALA A 1 -1.23 5.68 -9.53
CA ALA A 1 -2.64 5.97 -9.22
C ALA A 1 -3.04 7.37 -9.74
N TYR A 2 -2.27 8.43 -9.46
CA TYR A 2 -2.63 9.83 -9.81
C TYR A 2 -2.74 10.09 -11.32
N ARG A 3 -2.08 9.33 -12.19
CA ARG A 3 -2.22 9.43 -13.66
C ARG A 3 -3.57 8.93 -14.19
N ASN A 4 -4.35 8.25 -13.37
CA ASN A 4 -5.70 7.78 -13.73
C ASN A 4 -6.73 8.85 -13.40
N ASP A 5 -7.48 9.30 -14.41
CA ASP A 5 -8.45 10.39 -14.30
C ASP A 5 -9.62 10.05 -13.36
N GLU A 6 -10.11 8.81 -13.42
CA GLU A 6 -11.17 8.37 -12.52
C GLU A 6 -10.70 8.32 -11.06
N PHE A 7 -9.44 7.91 -10.83
CA PHE A 7 -8.86 7.95 -9.50
C PHE A 7 -8.78 9.38 -8.97
N ARG A 8 -8.28 10.33 -9.78
CA ARG A 8 -8.22 11.76 -9.42
C ARG A 8 -9.60 12.30 -9.10
N LYS A 9 -10.58 12.03 -9.97
CA LYS A 9 -11.97 12.45 -9.80
C LYS A 9 -12.56 11.93 -8.49
N ILE A 10 -12.41 10.62 -8.20
CA ILE A 10 -12.95 10.01 -6.97
C ILE A 10 -12.28 10.59 -5.74
N THR A 11 -10.93 10.65 -5.71
CA THR A 11 -10.19 11.10 -4.53
C THR A 11 -10.26 12.61 -4.31
N GLY A 12 -10.51 13.38 -5.37
CA GLY A 12 -10.67 14.84 -5.34
C GLY A 12 -12.12 15.32 -5.12
N THR A 13 -13.11 14.43 -5.19
CA THR A 13 -14.52 14.80 -4.98
C THR A 13 -14.74 15.19 -3.52
N LYS A 14 -15.16 16.44 -3.30
CA LYS A 14 -15.39 17.00 -1.95
C LYS A 14 -16.68 16.49 -1.33
N THR A 15 -17.74 16.45 -2.12
CA THR A 15 -19.08 16.01 -1.69
C THR A 15 -19.73 15.21 -2.80
N TYR A 16 -20.40 14.14 -2.45
CA TYR A 16 -21.20 13.34 -3.37
C TYR A 16 -22.59 13.09 -2.77
N ILE A 17 -23.63 13.19 -3.56
CA ILE A 17 -25.00 12.95 -3.13
C ILE A 17 -25.46 11.63 -3.72
N ILE A 18 -25.80 10.67 -2.85
CA ILE A 18 -26.47 9.45 -3.27
C ILE A 18 -27.97 9.78 -3.38
N PRO A 19 -28.58 9.62 -4.57
CA PRO A 19 -30.01 9.88 -4.75
C PRO A 19 -30.86 8.84 -3.98
N PRO A 20 -32.15 9.09 -3.81
CA PRO A 20 -33.07 8.18 -3.15
C PRO A 20 -32.99 6.76 -3.73
N THR A 21 -33.10 5.78 -2.85
CA THR A 21 -33.09 4.35 -3.20
C THR A 21 -34.36 3.68 -2.67
N ASN A 22 -34.55 2.40 -2.95
CA ASN A 22 -35.66 1.62 -2.39
C ASN A 22 -35.60 1.45 -0.85
N LYS A 23 -34.46 1.78 -0.22
CA LYS A 23 -34.27 1.69 1.24
C LYS A 23 -34.19 3.06 1.93
N HIS A 24 -33.81 4.10 1.18
CA HIS A 24 -33.68 5.47 1.67
C HIS A 24 -34.46 6.39 0.72
N THR A 25 -35.46 7.06 1.25
CA THR A 25 -36.36 7.92 0.47
C THR A 25 -35.80 9.34 0.27
N GLU A 26 -34.73 9.69 0.95
CA GLU A 26 -34.11 11.02 0.90
C GLU A 26 -32.68 10.92 0.33
N ASP A 27 -32.19 12.06 -0.17
CA ASP A 27 -30.80 12.21 -0.61
C ASP A 27 -29.84 11.99 0.56
N THR A 28 -28.78 11.21 0.31
CA THR A 28 -27.73 10.96 1.32
C THR A 28 -26.44 11.66 0.91
N PRO A 29 -26.08 12.79 1.56
CA PRO A 29 -24.82 13.47 1.27
C PRO A 29 -23.64 12.73 1.89
N LEU A 30 -22.62 12.46 1.07
CA LEU A 30 -21.32 11.93 1.48
C LEU A 30 -20.29 13.04 1.39
N TYR A 31 -19.44 13.12 2.40
CA TYR A 31 -18.37 14.10 2.48
C TYR A 31 -17.01 13.41 2.46
N ASN A 32 -16.06 14.00 1.75
CA ASN A 32 -14.71 13.48 1.75
C ASN A 32 -14.08 13.65 3.13
N HIS A 33 -13.49 12.59 3.66
CA HIS A 33 -12.86 12.62 4.99
C HIS A 33 -11.48 13.31 4.99
N HIS A 34 -10.98 13.72 3.82
CA HIS A 34 -9.71 14.43 3.72
C HIS A 34 -9.90 15.91 4.10
N ALA A 35 -9.49 16.29 5.30
CA ALA A 35 -9.76 17.62 5.85
C ALA A 35 -9.11 18.78 5.07
N MET A 36 -8.09 18.50 4.24
CA MET A 36 -7.50 19.52 3.37
C MET A 36 -8.37 19.81 2.15
N LEU A 37 -9.29 18.91 1.76
CA LEU A 37 -10.25 19.10 0.66
C LEU A 37 -11.59 19.63 1.15
N HIS A 38 -12.08 19.09 2.26
CA HIS A 38 -13.38 19.41 2.81
C HIS A 38 -13.24 19.86 4.27
N PRO A 39 -13.73 21.07 4.61
CA PRO A 39 -13.59 21.60 5.96
C PRO A 39 -14.56 20.88 6.91
N PHE A 40 -14.02 20.07 7.81
CA PHE A 40 -14.72 19.64 9.00
C PHE A 40 -14.64 20.74 10.07
N LYS A 41 -15.67 20.88 10.90
CA LYS A 41 -15.71 21.93 11.94
C LYS A 41 -14.42 22.02 12.78
N SER A 42 -13.85 20.89 13.13
CA SER A 42 -12.64 20.79 13.96
C SER A 42 -11.32 20.92 13.17
N TYR A 43 -11.35 20.90 11.84
CA TYR A 43 -10.15 20.83 10.98
C TYR A 43 -10.18 21.83 9.83
N SER A 44 -11.06 22.82 9.87
CA SER A 44 -11.19 23.84 8.82
C SER A 44 -9.91 24.63 8.58
N GLN A 45 -9.04 24.75 9.59
CA GLN A 45 -7.73 25.41 9.49
C GLN A 45 -6.73 24.67 8.60
N PHE A 46 -7.00 23.41 8.28
CA PHE A 46 -6.09 22.61 7.43
C PHE A 46 -6.48 22.61 5.95
N VAL A 47 -7.60 23.22 5.59
CA VAL A 47 -8.00 23.32 4.18
C VAL A 47 -6.91 23.98 3.37
N ASN A 48 -6.53 23.34 2.27
CA ASN A 48 -5.51 23.82 1.35
C ASN A 48 -6.11 23.93 -0.04
N GLN A 49 -6.04 25.12 -0.64
CA GLN A 49 -6.65 25.38 -1.95
C GLN A 49 -5.94 24.66 -3.09
N ASP A 50 -4.65 24.39 -2.92
CA ASP A 50 -3.82 23.69 -3.90
C ASP A 50 -4.03 22.16 -3.82
N CYS A 51 -4.73 21.65 -2.80
CA CYS A 51 -5.02 20.22 -2.63
C CYS A 51 -6.04 19.75 -3.67
N THR A 52 -5.64 18.78 -4.49
CA THR A 52 -6.47 18.21 -5.58
C THR A 52 -7.05 16.85 -5.23
N GLY A 53 -6.56 16.18 -4.21
CA GLY A 53 -7.07 14.87 -3.81
C GLY A 53 -6.21 14.17 -2.79
N GLY A 54 -6.66 13.00 -2.39
CA GLY A 54 -5.89 12.19 -1.46
C GLY A 54 -6.71 11.13 -0.73
N LYS A 55 -6.09 10.49 0.26
CA LYS A 55 -6.73 9.46 1.08
C LYS A 55 -6.20 9.48 2.50
N THR A 56 -7.12 9.45 3.45
CA THR A 56 -6.83 9.24 4.88
C THR A 56 -6.79 7.76 5.20
N GLY A 57 -6.00 7.37 6.19
CA GLY A 57 -5.99 6.03 6.76
C GLY A 57 -5.75 6.07 8.26
N TYR A 58 -6.29 5.10 8.97
CA TYR A 58 -6.06 4.93 10.40
C TYR A 58 -6.16 3.46 10.81
N THR A 59 -5.22 3.02 11.62
CA THR A 59 -5.33 1.80 12.43
C THR A 59 -4.68 2.07 13.79
N SER A 60 -5.05 1.30 14.81
CA SER A 60 -4.45 1.43 16.15
C SER A 60 -2.93 1.19 16.19
N VAL A 61 -2.40 0.47 15.20
CA VAL A 61 -0.96 0.18 15.07
C VAL A 61 -0.24 1.21 14.22
N ALA A 62 -0.85 1.61 13.09
CA ALA A 62 -0.25 2.55 12.15
C ALA A 62 -0.50 4.02 12.48
N ASN A 63 -1.36 4.31 13.46
CA ASN A 63 -1.85 5.66 13.75
C ASN A 63 -2.46 6.33 12.51
N SER A 64 -2.46 7.65 12.45
CA SER A 64 -2.98 8.39 11.29
C SER A 64 -1.99 8.35 10.14
N THR A 65 -2.51 8.08 8.94
CA THR A 65 -1.76 8.15 7.69
C THR A 65 -2.50 9.04 6.71
N LEU A 66 -1.76 9.75 5.88
CA LEU A 66 -2.34 10.66 4.90
C LEU A 66 -1.52 10.64 3.62
N VAL A 67 -2.20 10.47 2.49
CA VAL A 67 -1.65 10.76 1.16
C VAL A 67 -2.39 11.95 0.61
N THR A 68 -1.68 12.97 0.16
CA THR A 68 -2.26 14.19 -0.40
C THR A 68 -1.60 14.51 -1.73
N TYR A 69 -2.42 14.82 -2.73
CA TYR A 69 -2.00 15.40 -4.00
C TYR A 69 -2.32 16.88 -4.00
N ALA A 70 -1.41 17.68 -4.47
CA ALA A 70 -1.57 19.13 -4.59
C ALA A 70 -0.92 19.63 -5.88
N GLU A 71 -1.51 20.64 -6.48
CA GLU A 71 -1.03 21.26 -7.73
C GLU A 71 -0.98 22.77 -7.59
N LYS A 72 0.15 23.34 -7.94
CA LYS A 72 0.36 24.78 -7.96
C LYS A 72 1.42 25.15 -8.99
N ASP A 73 1.15 26.19 -9.78
CA ASP A 73 2.09 26.76 -10.76
C ASP A 73 2.76 25.71 -11.67
N GLY A 74 1.99 24.70 -12.10
CA GLY A 74 2.46 23.61 -12.96
C GLY A 74 3.26 22.52 -12.24
N LEU A 75 3.49 22.66 -10.93
CA LEU A 75 4.13 21.63 -10.11
C LEU A 75 3.06 20.78 -9.40
N THR A 76 3.09 19.47 -9.63
CA THR A 76 2.26 18.50 -8.93
C THR A 76 3.09 17.80 -7.84
N LEU A 77 2.61 17.85 -6.61
CA LEU A 77 3.24 17.23 -5.46
C LEU A 77 2.37 16.09 -4.90
N CYS A 78 3.03 15.05 -4.43
CA CYS A 78 2.41 13.99 -3.64
C CYS A 78 3.13 13.89 -2.30
N THR A 79 2.40 14.14 -1.21
CA THR A 79 2.91 13.95 0.15
C THR A 79 2.37 12.68 0.77
N VAL A 80 3.19 11.99 1.55
CA VAL A 80 2.81 10.78 2.29
C VAL A 80 3.26 10.95 3.74
N ILE A 81 2.30 11.01 4.64
CA ILE A 81 2.54 11.04 6.08
C ILE A 81 2.13 9.69 6.67
N MET A 82 2.98 9.15 7.52
CA MET A 82 2.76 7.85 8.18
C MET A 82 2.99 8.00 9.68
N ASN A 83 2.22 7.25 10.47
CA ASN A 83 2.38 7.16 11.92
C ASN A 83 2.27 8.51 12.66
N ALA A 84 1.36 9.39 12.20
CA ALA A 84 1.14 10.68 12.85
C ALA A 84 0.08 10.60 13.95
N GLN A 85 0.20 11.45 14.96
CA GLN A 85 -0.89 11.70 15.88
C GLN A 85 -1.91 12.64 15.21
N SER A 86 -3.20 12.30 15.28
CA SER A 86 -4.22 13.19 14.71
C SER A 86 -4.37 14.45 15.56
N PRO A 87 -4.37 15.66 14.98
CA PRO A 87 -4.46 16.00 13.55
C PRO A 87 -3.14 16.37 12.85
N ASP A 88 -1.99 16.03 13.42
CA ASP A 88 -0.65 16.47 12.97
C ASP A 88 -0.36 16.09 11.52
N GLN A 89 -0.94 14.99 11.00
CA GLN A 89 -0.78 14.60 9.60
C GLN A 89 -1.17 15.71 8.61
N TYR A 90 -2.13 16.57 8.96
CA TYR A 90 -2.54 17.70 8.11
C TYR A 90 -1.59 18.88 8.23
N ALA A 91 -1.11 19.17 9.44
CA ALA A 91 -0.14 20.24 9.69
C ALA A 91 1.20 19.93 8.99
N ASP A 92 1.70 18.70 9.12
CA ASP A 92 2.91 18.23 8.47
C ASP A 92 2.79 18.29 6.96
N THR A 93 1.64 17.85 6.41
CA THR A 93 1.36 17.94 4.97
C THR A 93 1.41 19.38 4.48
N ASN A 94 0.74 20.31 5.16
CA ASN A 94 0.77 21.72 4.79
C ASN A 94 2.18 22.32 4.87
N THR A 95 2.95 21.94 5.86
CA THR A 95 4.35 22.37 6.00
C THR A 95 5.19 21.90 4.82
N LEU A 96 5.08 20.64 4.44
CA LEU A 96 5.78 20.07 3.28
C LEU A 96 5.35 20.74 1.97
N LEU A 97 4.04 20.87 1.73
CA LEU A 97 3.53 21.50 0.51
C LEU A 97 3.99 22.94 0.38
N ASN A 98 3.87 23.73 1.46
CA ASN A 98 4.31 25.13 1.46
C ASN A 98 5.83 25.25 1.21
N TYR A 99 6.62 24.37 1.82
CA TYR A 99 8.06 24.36 1.60
C TYR A 99 8.41 24.08 0.15
N TYR A 100 7.85 23.02 -0.43
CA TYR A 100 8.21 22.61 -1.79
C TYR A 100 7.66 23.57 -2.85
N PHE A 101 6.42 24.05 -2.73
CA PHE A 101 5.88 25.05 -3.64
C PHE A 101 6.62 26.41 -3.58
N SER A 102 7.18 26.76 -2.42
CA SER A 102 7.92 28.00 -2.28
C SER A 102 9.37 27.91 -2.76
N ASN A 103 9.97 26.72 -2.80
CA ASN A 103 11.39 26.55 -3.05
C ASN A 103 11.73 25.84 -4.37
N PHE A 104 10.75 25.21 -5.03
CA PHE A 104 10.96 24.45 -6.24
C PHE A 104 10.00 24.90 -7.35
N LYS A 105 10.45 24.72 -8.59
CA LYS A 105 9.68 24.98 -9.81
C LYS A 105 9.76 23.80 -10.78
N ALA A 106 8.71 23.60 -11.56
CA ALA A 106 8.70 22.68 -12.69
C ALA A 106 9.03 23.46 -13.96
N LEU A 107 10.00 22.98 -14.75
CA LEU A 107 10.36 23.56 -16.03
C LEU A 107 10.10 22.53 -17.14
N SER A 108 9.36 22.92 -18.16
CA SER A 108 9.09 22.08 -19.33
C SER A 108 10.41 21.79 -20.07
N ILE A 109 10.70 20.51 -20.27
CA ILE A 109 11.90 20.09 -21.02
C ILE A 109 11.78 20.55 -22.47
N ALA A 110 10.61 20.41 -23.09
CA ALA A 110 10.40 20.76 -24.47
C ALA A 110 10.65 22.26 -24.76
N GLU A 111 10.16 23.14 -23.88
CA GLU A 111 10.33 24.59 -24.03
C GLU A 111 11.78 25.02 -23.81
N ASN A 112 12.45 24.46 -22.82
CA ASN A 112 13.80 24.85 -22.44
C ASN A 112 14.87 24.26 -23.35
N GLU A 113 14.65 23.08 -23.93
CA GLU A 113 15.59 22.52 -24.93
C GLU A 113 15.53 23.19 -26.28
N ASN A 114 14.33 23.63 -26.71
CA ASN A 114 14.21 24.38 -27.97
C ASN A 114 14.87 25.75 -27.89
N SER A 115 14.94 26.37 -26.74
CA SER A 115 15.67 27.62 -26.51
C SER A 115 17.18 27.43 -26.30
N ALA A 116 17.62 26.23 -25.87
CA ALA A 116 19.02 25.89 -25.63
C ALA A 116 19.70 25.19 -26.82
N ALA A 117 19.11 25.22 -28.02
CA ALA A 117 19.65 24.59 -29.25
C ALA A 117 20.94 25.25 -29.77
N THR A 118 21.62 26.06 -28.97
CA THR A 118 22.95 26.58 -29.23
C THR A 118 23.94 25.91 -28.25
N ASP A 119 24.75 25.04 -28.81
CA ASP A 119 26.15 24.72 -28.49
C ASP A 119 26.54 23.71 -27.41
N ASN A 120 25.68 23.06 -26.67
CA ASN A 120 26.15 22.00 -25.75
C ASN A 120 25.23 20.78 -25.66
N THR A 121 24.74 20.29 -26.79
CA THR A 121 24.22 18.94 -26.84
C THR A 121 25.41 17.99 -26.71
N PRO A 122 25.50 17.10 -25.70
CA PRO A 122 26.35 15.95 -25.86
C PRO A 122 25.89 15.30 -27.17
N ASP A 123 26.82 15.10 -28.09
CA ASP A 123 26.61 14.42 -29.35
C ASP A 123 26.05 13.03 -29.04
N LEU A 124 24.74 12.92 -28.92
CA LEU A 124 24.02 11.66 -28.89
C LEU A 124 24.02 11.07 -30.31
N GLY A 125 25.04 11.48 -31.12
CA GLY A 125 25.59 10.99 -32.40
C GLY A 125 24.63 10.48 -33.45
N VAL A 126 23.39 10.22 -33.10
CA VAL A 126 22.38 9.53 -33.91
C VAL A 126 21.05 10.28 -33.97
N MET A 127 20.86 11.31 -33.15
CA MET A 127 19.51 11.83 -32.89
C MET A 127 19.08 13.00 -33.78
N ASN A 128 19.99 13.79 -34.34
CA ASN A 128 19.61 15.04 -35.01
C ASN A 128 19.54 14.97 -36.55
N GLU A 129 20.16 13.97 -37.18
CA GLU A 129 20.24 13.97 -38.63
C GLU A 129 19.07 13.28 -39.38
N HIS A 130 18.26 12.49 -38.74
CA HIS A 130 17.27 11.66 -39.45
C HIS A 130 15.83 11.74 -38.96
N GLY A 131 15.48 12.61 -38.01
CA GLY A 131 14.07 12.79 -37.61
C GLY A 131 13.40 11.52 -37.06
N MET A 132 14.20 10.58 -36.53
CA MET A 132 13.69 9.24 -36.16
C MET A 132 13.04 9.15 -34.76
N TYR A 133 13.10 10.23 -33.99
CA TYR A 133 12.62 10.17 -32.60
C TYR A 133 11.65 11.31 -32.27
N ALA A 134 10.52 10.98 -31.66
CA ALA A 134 9.60 11.94 -31.09
C ALA A 134 9.82 11.99 -29.58
N LYS A 135 10.00 13.21 -29.04
CA LYS A 135 9.96 13.41 -27.58
C LYS A 135 8.52 13.34 -27.06
N VAL A 136 8.33 12.75 -25.91
CA VAL A 136 7.06 12.89 -25.19
C VAL A 136 6.97 14.33 -24.70
N SER A 137 5.96 15.06 -25.16
CA SER A 137 5.85 16.52 -25.05
C SER A 137 5.53 17.07 -23.66
N GLU A 138 5.30 16.24 -22.66
CA GLU A 138 4.78 16.66 -21.35
C GLU A 138 5.69 16.33 -20.16
N ASN A 139 7.00 16.29 -20.38
CA ASN A 139 7.94 16.01 -19.31
C ASN A 139 8.58 17.28 -18.76
N TYR A 140 8.78 17.29 -17.45
CA TYR A 140 9.31 18.41 -16.68
C TYR A 140 10.54 17.98 -15.90
N VAL A 141 11.42 18.95 -15.65
CA VAL A 141 12.43 18.85 -14.59
C VAL A 141 11.97 19.68 -13.40
N VAL A 142 12.20 19.16 -12.20
CA VAL A 142 11.91 19.89 -10.96
C VAL A 142 13.23 20.41 -10.40
N LEU A 143 13.35 21.73 -10.30
CA LEU A 143 14.57 22.41 -9.86
C LEU A 143 14.26 23.35 -8.69
N PRO A 144 15.27 23.63 -7.82
CA PRO A 144 15.19 24.75 -6.90
C PRO A 144 14.93 26.06 -7.65
N ASN A 145 14.21 27.00 -7.05
CA ASN A 145 13.84 28.27 -7.68
C ASN A 145 15.03 29.10 -8.16
N ASN A 146 16.18 28.96 -7.50
CA ASN A 146 17.44 29.64 -7.83
C ASN A 146 18.29 28.91 -8.89
N ALA A 147 17.86 27.75 -9.38
CA ALA A 147 18.56 27.00 -10.40
C ALA A 147 17.94 27.23 -11.78
N ASP A 148 18.78 27.28 -12.81
CA ASP A 148 18.37 27.39 -14.20
C ASP A 148 18.50 26.06 -14.94
N PHE A 149 17.72 25.90 -16.01
CA PHE A 149 17.74 24.69 -16.81
C PHE A 149 19.14 24.39 -17.43
N SER A 150 19.94 25.42 -17.66
CA SER A 150 21.33 25.31 -18.16
C SER A 150 22.26 24.58 -17.18
N SER A 151 21.91 24.51 -15.92
CA SER A 151 22.70 23.79 -14.89
C SER A 151 22.40 22.27 -14.86
N VAL A 152 21.44 21.82 -15.65
CA VAL A 152 21.04 20.41 -15.71
C VAL A 152 21.89 19.63 -16.70
N LYS A 153 22.48 18.53 -16.26
CA LYS A 153 23.24 17.61 -17.13
C LYS A 153 22.32 16.54 -17.69
N ARG A 154 22.57 16.17 -18.95
CA ARG A 154 21.85 15.10 -19.64
C ARG A 154 22.70 13.84 -19.66
N GLU A 155 22.11 12.72 -19.36
CA GLU A 155 22.74 11.40 -19.44
C GLU A 155 21.81 10.45 -20.18
N ALA A 156 22.31 9.77 -21.22
CA ALA A 156 21.60 8.63 -21.78
C ALA A 156 21.65 7.46 -20.80
N ALA A 157 20.52 6.83 -20.56
CA ALA A 157 20.44 5.68 -19.69
C ALA A 157 19.88 4.47 -20.45
N ASP A 158 20.64 3.39 -20.43
CA ASP A 158 20.16 2.06 -20.87
C ASP A 158 19.17 1.51 -19.82
N MET A 159 18.03 2.16 -19.65
CA MET A 159 17.01 1.63 -18.76
C MET A 159 15.90 0.98 -19.57
N LYS A 160 15.43 -0.15 -19.04
CA LYS A 160 14.14 -0.69 -19.46
C LYS A 160 13.08 0.34 -19.06
N SER A 161 12.63 1.14 -20.03
CA SER A 161 11.42 1.92 -19.88
C SER A 161 10.23 0.96 -19.76
N ASP A 162 9.23 1.33 -18.95
CA ASP A 162 7.96 0.62 -18.93
C ASP A 162 7.20 0.75 -20.27
N ASN A 163 7.64 1.69 -21.11
CA ASN A 163 7.11 1.90 -22.45
C ASN A 163 7.83 0.99 -23.45
N LYS A 164 7.11 0.06 -24.07
CA LYS A 164 7.62 -0.90 -25.06
C LYS A 164 8.14 -0.23 -26.34
N ASP A 165 7.68 0.99 -26.63
CA ASP A 165 8.07 1.78 -27.80
C ASP A 165 9.23 2.72 -27.52
N ALA A 166 9.73 2.76 -26.29
CA ALA A 166 10.89 3.55 -25.92
C ALA A 166 12.18 2.88 -26.41
N LEU A 167 12.98 3.65 -27.11
CA LEU A 167 14.31 3.24 -27.63
C LEU A 167 15.41 3.54 -26.64
N ALA A 168 15.28 4.63 -25.89
CA ALA A 168 16.21 5.06 -24.86
C ALA A 168 15.49 5.99 -23.87
N THR A 169 16.06 6.16 -22.69
CA THR A 169 15.62 7.14 -21.70
C THR A 169 16.73 8.15 -21.47
N VAL A 170 16.42 9.43 -21.55
CA VAL A 170 17.32 10.51 -21.17
C VAL A 170 17.00 10.93 -19.74
N ARG A 171 18.01 10.91 -18.89
CA ARG A 171 17.93 11.41 -17.51
C ARG A 171 18.48 12.82 -17.43
N TYR A 172 17.78 13.66 -16.73
CA TYR A 172 18.18 15.02 -16.40
C TYR A 172 18.66 15.05 -14.96
N LYS A 173 19.90 15.49 -14.73
CA LYS A 173 20.53 15.55 -13.41
C LYS A 173 20.87 16.98 -13.02
N TYR A 174 20.57 17.31 -11.79
CA TYR A 174 21.06 18.52 -11.11
C TYR A 174 21.98 18.09 -9.96
N GLY A 175 23.28 18.34 -10.08
CA GLY A 175 24.28 17.70 -9.24
C GLY A 175 24.23 16.17 -9.43
N ASP A 176 24.07 15.45 -8.33
CA ASP A 176 23.98 13.98 -8.33
C ASP A 176 22.53 13.45 -8.34
N HIS A 177 21.55 14.36 -8.34
CA HIS A 177 20.13 13.99 -8.27
C HIS A 177 19.48 13.96 -9.65
N VAL A 178 18.69 12.92 -9.92
CA VAL A 178 17.84 12.87 -11.11
C VAL A 178 16.61 13.74 -10.86
N VAL A 179 16.46 14.78 -11.65
CA VAL A 179 15.39 15.78 -11.55
C VAL A 179 14.33 15.66 -12.64
N GLY A 180 14.54 14.80 -13.63
CA GLY A 180 13.60 14.49 -14.69
C GLY A 180 14.09 13.35 -15.57
N CYS A 181 13.14 12.74 -16.31
CA CYS A 181 13.44 11.71 -17.32
C CYS A 181 12.54 11.90 -18.53
N VAL A 182 13.06 11.60 -19.72
CA VAL A 182 12.29 11.60 -20.97
C VAL A 182 12.56 10.31 -21.72
N ASP A 183 11.51 9.62 -22.14
CA ASP A 183 11.62 8.52 -23.06
C ASP A 183 11.70 9.00 -24.49
N LEU A 184 12.65 8.47 -25.25
CA LEU A 184 12.79 8.69 -26.67
C LEU A 184 12.03 7.59 -27.42
N LEU A 185 10.99 7.99 -28.12
CA LEU A 185 10.13 7.07 -28.85
C LEU A 185 10.52 7.01 -30.32
N LYS A 186 10.26 5.87 -30.94
CA LYS A 186 10.40 5.71 -32.40
C LYS A 186 9.49 6.70 -33.14
N SER A 187 9.96 7.33 -34.16
CA SER A 187 9.15 8.25 -35.00
C SER A 187 7.91 7.54 -35.53
N GLY A 188 6.72 8.11 -35.26
CA GLY A 188 5.43 7.53 -35.61
C GLY A 188 4.79 6.65 -34.50
N ALA A 189 5.49 6.41 -33.39
CA ALA A 189 4.87 5.79 -32.24
C ALA A 189 3.78 6.71 -31.69
N LYS A 190 2.57 6.20 -31.52
CA LYS A 190 1.53 6.93 -30.79
C LYS A 190 1.93 6.95 -29.33
N VAL A 191 2.02 8.13 -28.75
CA VAL A 191 2.17 8.29 -27.31
C VAL A 191 0.84 7.88 -26.71
N ASP A 192 0.77 6.64 -26.24
CA ASP A 192 -0.38 6.18 -25.48
C ASP A 192 -0.20 6.67 -24.04
N LEU A 193 -0.80 7.80 -23.72
CA LEU A 193 -0.84 8.36 -22.38
C LEU A 193 -1.81 7.59 -21.46
N SER A 194 -2.56 6.64 -22.05
CA SER A 194 -3.45 5.77 -21.28
C SER A 194 -2.65 4.61 -20.67
N TYR A 195 -2.16 4.79 -19.48
CA TYR A 195 -1.58 3.70 -18.66
C TYR A 195 -2.59 2.57 -18.36
N PHE A 196 -3.82 2.73 -18.79
CA PHE A 196 -4.94 1.78 -18.63
C PHE A 196 -5.64 1.53 -19.97
N ASP A 197 -4.90 1.20 -21.03
CA ASP A 197 -5.55 0.55 -22.17
C ASP A 197 -6.10 -0.81 -21.71
N GLU A 198 -7.36 -1.10 -22.08
CA GLU A 198 -8.03 -2.37 -21.75
C GLU A 198 -7.23 -3.60 -22.21
N ASN A 199 -6.37 -3.46 -23.21
CA ASN A 199 -5.47 -4.51 -23.69
C ASN A 199 -4.24 -4.73 -22.79
N SER A 200 -3.81 -3.75 -22.00
CA SER A 200 -2.74 -3.96 -21.02
C SER A 200 -3.19 -4.78 -19.80
N ARG A 201 -4.51 -4.89 -19.58
CA ARG A 201 -5.08 -5.81 -18.57
C ARG A 201 -4.83 -7.29 -18.89
N GLN A 202 -4.52 -7.64 -20.12
CA GLN A 202 -4.28 -9.05 -20.50
C GLN A 202 -2.85 -9.54 -20.26
N ASN A 203 -1.87 -8.65 -20.03
CA ASN A 203 -0.45 -9.01 -19.89
C ASN A 203 0.22 -8.57 -18.60
N VAL A 204 -0.47 -7.88 -17.71
CA VAL A 204 -0.07 -7.86 -16.31
C VAL A 204 -0.66 -9.13 -15.70
N GLU A 205 0.05 -10.24 -15.81
CA GLU A 205 0.01 -11.23 -14.75
C GLU A 205 0.45 -10.48 -13.50
N SER A 206 -0.52 -9.78 -12.90
CA SER A 206 -0.37 -9.39 -11.51
C SER A 206 -0.05 -10.70 -10.80
N ASP A 207 1.05 -10.75 -10.07
CA ASP A 207 1.27 -11.71 -8.99
C ASP A 207 0.19 -11.51 -7.91
N ILE A 208 -1.06 -11.49 -8.34
CA ILE A 208 -2.18 -11.71 -7.46
C ILE A 208 -1.99 -13.15 -7.03
N ILE A 209 -1.52 -13.33 -5.81
CA ILE A 209 -1.55 -14.63 -5.13
C ILE A 209 -3.01 -15.06 -5.19
N ARG A 210 -3.40 -15.75 -6.26
CA ARG A 210 -4.68 -16.41 -6.37
C ARG A 210 -4.62 -17.56 -5.39
N ILE A 211 -5.03 -17.29 -4.16
CA ILE A 211 -5.24 -18.34 -3.17
C ILE A 211 -6.32 -19.24 -3.76
N LYS A 212 -5.89 -20.37 -4.35
CA LYS A 212 -6.83 -21.33 -4.91
C LYS A 212 -7.76 -21.75 -3.78
N PRO A 213 -9.08 -21.80 -3.97
CA PRO A 213 -10.05 -22.18 -2.92
C PRO A 213 -9.71 -23.54 -2.28
N VAL A 214 -8.94 -24.37 -2.96
CA VAL A 214 -8.38 -25.63 -2.45
C VAL A 214 -7.51 -25.42 -1.20
N TYR A 215 -6.75 -24.32 -1.06
CA TYR A 215 -5.97 -24.06 0.15
C TYR A 215 -6.86 -23.77 1.36
N PHE A 216 -8.01 -23.14 1.14
CA PHE A 216 -8.99 -22.92 2.20
C PHE A 216 -9.58 -24.24 2.72
N LEU A 217 -9.82 -25.19 1.83
CA LEU A 217 -10.22 -26.57 2.19
C LEU A 217 -9.15 -27.27 3.02
N TRP A 218 -7.88 -27.17 2.66
CA TRP A 218 -6.77 -27.75 3.44
C TRP A 218 -6.65 -27.15 4.84
N VAL A 219 -6.84 -25.83 4.98
CA VAL A 219 -6.85 -25.17 6.28
C VAL A 219 -8.01 -25.67 7.14
N LEU A 220 -9.20 -25.84 6.59
CA LEU A 220 -10.35 -26.39 7.33
C LEU A 220 -10.13 -27.84 7.76
N ILE A 221 -9.52 -28.67 6.89
CA ILE A 221 -9.15 -30.06 7.24
C ILE A 221 -8.14 -30.06 8.40
N LEU A 222 -7.15 -29.19 8.35
CA LEU A 222 -6.12 -29.10 9.40
C LEU A 222 -6.71 -28.66 10.73
N ILE A 223 -7.60 -27.67 10.73
CA ILE A 223 -8.34 -27.23 11.93
C ILE A 223 -9.21 -28.38 12.50
N SER A 224 -9.91 -29.11 11.63
CA SER A 224 -10.75 -30.24 12.07
C SER A 224 -9.91 -31.37 12.68
N ALA A 225 -8.74 -31.67 12.10
CA ALA A 225 -7.81 -32.66 12.63
C ALA A 225 -7.25 -32.27 14.01
N ILE A 226 -6.94 -30.99 14.21
CA ILE A 226 -6.49 -30.46 15.51
C ILE A 226 -7.61 -30.59 16.56
N LEU A 227 -8.84 -30.21 16.22
CA LEU A 227 -9.98 -30.34 17.12
C LEU A 227 -10.26 -31.79 17.50
N LEU A 228 -10.18 -32.70 16.52
CA LEU A 228 -10.34 -34.15 16.75
C LEU A 228 -9.24 -34.70 17.67
N SER A 229 -8.01 -34.25 17.47
CA SER A 229 -6.86 -34.62 18.33
C SER A 229 -7.07 -34.16 19.78
N ILE A 230 -7.50 -32.91 19.97
CA ILE A 230 -7.83 -32.38 21.32
C ILE A 230 -8.97 -33.17 21.97
N PHE A 231 -10.01 -33.51 21.20
CA PHE A 231 -11.12 -34.31 21.69
C PHE A 231 -10.67 -35.73 22.11
N MET A 232 -9.83 -36.38 21.29
CA MET A 232 -9.24 -37.68 21.60
C MET A 232 -8.36 -37.64 22.85
N LEU A 233 -7.51 -36.62 22.97
CA LEU A 233 -6.67 -36.43 24.16
C LEU A 233 -7.50 -36.24 25.43
N ARG A 234 -8.59 -35.46 25.39
CA ARG A 234 -9.53 -35.33 26.51
C ARG A 234 -10.14 -36.67 26.86
N ARG A 235 -10.65 -37.41 25.88
CA ARG A 235 -11.28 -38.72 26.12
C ARG A 235 -10.29 -39.74 26.71
N ILE A 236 -9.03 -39.71 26.28
CA ILE A 236 -7.97 -40.56 26.87
C ILE A 236 -7.69 -40.11 28.30
N SER A 237 -7.60 -38.82 28.57
CA SER A 237 -7.38 -38.27 29.92
C SER A 237 -8.49 -38.68 30.87
N ASP A 238 -9.77 -38.55 30.46
CA ASP A 238 -10.93 -38.96 31.26
C ASP A 238 -10.91 -40.47 31.54
N ASN A 239 -10.57 -41.30 30.56
CA ASN A 239 -10.44 -42.75 30.72
C ASN A 239 -9.29 -43.12 31.68
N ILE A 240 -8.16 -42.44 31.61
CA ILE A 240 -7.03 -42.64 32.52
C ILE A 240 -7.41 -42.27 33.94
N TYR A 241 -8.17 -41.17 34.14
CA TYR A 241 -8.68 -40.76 35.44
C TYR A 241 -9.61 -41.82 36.05
N VAL A 242 -10.56 -42.34 35.27
CA VAL A 242 -11.48 -43.41 35.69
C VAL A 242 -10.74 -44.69 36.01
N LEU A 243 -9.75 -45.08 35.22
CA LEU A 243 -8.89 -46.25 35.47
C LEU A 243 -8.08 -46.08 36.75
N LYS A 244 -7.50 -44.92 36.97
CA LYS A 244 -6.71 -44.59 38.16
C LYS A 244 -7.58 -44.65 39.42
N HIS A 245 -8.81 -44.13 39.35
CA HIS A 245 -9.78 -44.18 40.44
C HIS A 245 -10.23 -45.62 40.72
N LYS A 246 -10.54 -46.44 39.73
CA LYS A 246 -10.84 -47.87 39.90
C LYS A 246 -9.68 -48.64 40.51
N TRP A 247 -8.46 -48.29 40.15
CA TRP A 247 -7.26 -48.91 40.69
C TRP A 247 -7.03 -48.58 42.19
N SER A 248 -7.27 -47.35 42.59
CA SER A 248 -7.17 -46.93 43.99
C SER A 248 -8.21 -47.63 44.89
N ILE A 249 -9.46 -47.73 44.42
CA ILE A 249 -10.53 -48.47 45.15
C ILE A 249 -10.13 -49.93 45.28
N LYS A 250 -9.64 -50.56 44.22
CA LYS A 250 -9.22 -51.97 44.23
C LYS A 250 -8.03 -52.22 45.16
N LYS A 251 -7.12 -51.26 45.24
CA LYS A 251 -5.97 -51.29 46.16
C LYS A 251 -6.46 -51.22 47.63
N GLU A 252 -7.33 -50.31 47.95
CA GLU A 252 -7.92 -50.13 49.30
C GLU A 252 -8.70 -51.36 49.76
N GLN A 253 -9.49 -51.95 48.84
CA GLN A 253 -10.18 -53.22 49.15
C GLN A 253 -9.24 -54.35 49.45
N ARG A 254 -8.09 -54.46 48.75
CA ARG A 254 -7.08 -55.47 49.02
C ARG A 254 -6.36 -55.25 50.35
N GLU A 255 -6.13 -53.99 50.74
CA GLU A 255 -5.55 -53.64 52.05
C GLU A 255 -6.50 -53.99 53.18
N ARG A 256 -7.79 -53.62 53.14
CA ARG A 256 -8.82 -53.98 54.10
C ARG A 256 -8.93 -55.51 54.22
N PHE A 257 -8.89 -56.24 53.10
CA PHE A 257 -8.93 -57.71 53.12
C PHE A 257 -7.72 -58.34 53.86
N ARG A 258 -6.54 -57.76 53.66
CA ARG A 258 -5.30 -58.17 54.34
C ARG A 258 -5.39 -57.89 55.84
N GLU A 259 -5.85 -56.75 56.24
CA GLU A 259 -6.04 -56.40 57.65
C GLU A 259 -7.03 -57.34 58.32
N HIS A 260 -8.17 -57.58 57.71
CA HIS A 260 -9.14 -58.55 58.23
C HIS A 260 -8.62 -59.99 58.41
N LYS A 261 -7.78 -60.39 57.46
CA LYS A 261 -7.07 -61.69 57.50
C LYS A 261 -6.04 -61.74 58.61
N LEU A 262 -5.33 -60.69 58.89
CA LEU A 262 -4.41 -60.57 60.02
C LEU A 262 -5.12 -60.58 61.38
N GLU A 263 -6.21 -59.81 61.52
CA GLU A 263 -7.01 -59.81 62.69
C GLU A 263 -7.60 -61.23 63.05
N ARG A 264 -8.07 -61.93 61.98
CA ARG A 264 -8.55 -63.33 62.20
C ARG A 264 -7.42 -64.26 62.60
N LYS A 265 -6.19 -64.07 62.11
CA LYS A 265 -5.04 -64.85 62.59
C LYS A 265 -4.63 -64.51 64.00
N GLN A 266 -4.71 -63.26 64.42
CA GLN A 266 -4.40 -62.84 65.80
C GLN A 266 -5.45 -63.31 66.80
N ARG A 267 -6.74 -63.30 66.44
CA ARG A 267 -7.81 -63.88 67.29
C ARG A 267 -7.59 -65.38 67.52
N ARG A 268 -7.29 -66.15 66.44
CA ARG A 268 -7.01 -67.58 66.58
C ARG A 268 -5.73 -67.92 67.39
N ARG A 269 -4.80 -66.96 67.52
CA ARG A 269 -3.62 -67.14 68.43
C ARG A 269 -3.88 -66.76 69.88
N ARG A 270 -4.94 -66.05 70.17
CA ARG A 270 -5.35 -65.72 71.53
C ARG A 270 -6.28 -66.75 72.11
N ASP A 271 -6.97 -67.53 71.28
CA ASP A 271 -7.95 -68.56 71.69
C ASP A 271 -7.28 -69.95 71.81
N ASN A 272 -6.01 -70.09 71.57
CA ASN A 272 -5.11 -71.28 71.83
C ASN A 272 -4.08 -70.89 72.90
#